data_170ac46ee0c2c68a2c1663418f255d3d
#
_entry.id   170ac46ee0c2c68a2c1663418f255d3d
#
_cell.length_a   1.000
_cell.length_b   1.000
_cell.length_c   1.000
_cell.angle_alpha   90.00
_cell.angle_beta   90.00
_cell.angle_gamma   90.00
#
_symmetry.space_group_name_H-M   'P 1'
#
loop_
_entity.id
_entity.type
_entity.pdbx_description
1 polymer ?
#
loop_
_entity_poly.entity_id
_entity_poly.type
_entity_poly.pdbx_seq_one_letter_code
_entity_poly.pdbx_strand_id
1 'polypeptide(L)'
;MRALTLLLLGALGFGAKAGEIDQAAALKLLQQPETVLIDVRTADEFAEGALPGAVRIETPDLARHIGALAPAKDTPIVVYCRSGRRSSAAQDVLEGLGYSRVVNAGAYETLAPAFSPD
;
A
#
# COMPACT_ATOMS: atom_id res chain seq x y z
N MET A 1 1.99 21.02 -29.85
CA MET A 1 0.87 20.78 -29.30
C MET A 1 0.75 19.40 -28.93
N ARG A 2 1.24 18.54 -29.57
CA ARG A 2 1.08 17.26 -29.25
C ARG A 2 1.78 16.89 -28.03
N ALA A 3 2.89 17.39 -27.71
CA ALA A 3 3.61 17.01 -26.55
C ALA A 3 2.83 17.19 -25.30
N LEU A 4 2.04 18.19 -25.28
CA LEU A 4 1.22 18.49 -24.25
C LEU A 4 0.32 17.42 -23.92
N THR A 5 -0.29 16.87 -24.86
CA THR A 5 -1.22 15.85 -24.70
C THR A 5 -0.65 14.66 -24.02
N LEU A 6 0.52 14.33 -24.39
CA LEU A 6 1.16 13.21 -23.81
C LEU A 6 1.43 13.36 -22.36
N LEU A 7 1.80 14.50 -21.96
CA LEU A 7 2.06 14.76 -20.60
C LEU A 7 0.86 14.55 -19.79
N LEU A 8 -0.25 14.99 -20.26
CA LEU A 8 -1.46 14.86 -19.55
C LEU A 8 -1.81 13.41 -19.37
N LEU A 9 -1.58 12.63 -20.36
CA LEU A 9 -1.88 11.24 -20.25
C LEU A 9 -1.04 10.58 -19.23
N GLY A 10 0.20 10.96 -19.16
CA GLY A 10 1.06 10.41 -18.18
C GLY A 10 0.57 10.69 -16.79
N ALA A 11 0.16 11.89 -16.59
CA ALA A 11 -0.32 12.28 -15.30
C ALA A 11 -1.54 11.49 -14.94
N LEU A 12 -2.40 11.28 -15.88
CA LEU A 12 -3.59 10.54 -15.61
C LEU A 12 -3.30 9.10 -15.32
N GLY A 13 -2.23 8.60 -15.85
CA GLY A 13 -1.90 7.22 -15.65
C GLY A 13 -1.56 6.88 -14.23
N PHE A 14 -1.28 7.85 -13.43
CA PHE A 14 -0.98 7.57 -12.09
C PHE A 14 -2.13 7.71 -11.23
N GLY A 15 -3.17 7.57 -11.50
CA GLY A 15 -4.35 7.67 -10.94
C GLY A 15 -4.69 7.67 -9.50
N ALA A 16 -4.14 6.85 -8.74
CA ALA A 16 -4.57 6.76 -7.36
C ALA A 16 -4.25 8.01 -6.58
N LYS A 17 -5.20 8.54 -5.86
CA LYS A 17 -5.00 9.69 -5.02
C LYS A 17 -4.75 9.21 -3.61
N ALA A 18 -4.09 10.03 -2.82
CA ALA A 18 -3.86 9.70 -1.43
C ALA A 18 -5.17 9.33 -0.77
N GLY A 19 -5.17 8.23 -0.06
CA GLY A 19 -6.35 7.76 0.65
C GLY A 19 -7.28 6.90 -0.18
N GLU A 20 -7.09 6.84 -1.49
CA GLU A 20 -7.98 6.09 -2.36
C GLU A 20 -7.59 4.61 -2.39
N ILE A 21 -8.57 3.73 -2.26
CA ILE A 21 -8.32 2.31 -2.33
C ILE A 21 -8.17 1.87 -3.79
N ASP A 22 -7.11 1.14 -4.08
CA ASP A 22 -6.88 0.64 -5.42
C ASP A 22 -6.34 -0.78 -5.33
N GLN A 23 -7.25 -1.73 -5.27
CA GLN A 23 -6.87 -3.12 -5.12
C GLN A 23 -6.15 -3.67 -6.33
N ALA A 24 -6.56 -3.28 -7.52
CA ALA A 24 -5.91 -3.77 -8.73
C ALA A 24 -4.46 -3.34 -8.79
N ALA A 25 -4.19 -2.09 -8.45
CA ALA A 25 -2.81 -1.59 -8.42
C ALA A 25 -2.01 -2.30 -7.34
N ALA A 26 -2.63 -2.56 -6.19
CA ALA A 26 -1.96 -3.25 -5.11
C ALA A 26 -1.56 -4.65 -5.50
N LEU A 27 -2.47 -5.40 -6.11
CA LEU A 27 -2.17 -6.76 -6.52
C LEU A 27 -1.07 -6.81 -7.56
N LYS A 28 -1.05 -5.80 -8.42
CA LYS A 28 -0.01 -5.72 -9.43
C LYS A 28 1.35 -5.44 -8.80
N LEU A 29 1.41 -4.51 -7.86
CA LEU A 29 2.66 -4.23 -7.16
C LEU A 29 3.15 -5.44 -6.38
N LEU A 30 2.25 -6.19 -5.80
CA LEU A 30 2.65 -7.35 -5.00
C LEU A 30 3.29 -8.47 -5.83
N GLN A 31 3.21 -8.37 -7.15
CA GLN A 31 3.93 -9.29 -8.00
C GLN A 31 5.42 -8.95 -8.10
N GLN A 32 5.80 -7.75 -7.70
CA GLN A 32 7.20 -7.35 -7.70
C GLN A 32 7.83 -7.79 -6.38
N PRO A 33 8.92 -8.52 -6.40
CA PRO A 33 9.48 -9.09 -5.15
C PRO A 33 9.97 -8.06 -4.15
N GLU A 34 10.29 -6.87 -4.58
CA GLU A 34 10.76 -5.85 -3.65
C GLU A 34 9.64 -5.13 -2.93
N THR A 35 8.39 -5.41 -3.26
CA THR A 35 7.26 -4.70 -2.64
C THR A 35 7.15 -5.03 -1.16
N VAL A 36 7.00 -4.01 -0.33
CA VAL A 36 6.79 -4.17 1.10
C VAL A 36 5.29 -4.15 1.36
N LEU A 37 4.79 -5.19 2.00
CA LEU A 37 3.36 -5.31 2.31
C LEU A 37 3.18 -5.06 3.81
N ILE A 38 2.40 -4.04 4.15
CA ILE A 38 2.21 -3.64 5.53
C ILE A 38 0.76 -3.78 5.97
N ASP A 39 0.57 -4.50 7.07
CA ASP A 39 -0.72 -4.64 7.71
C ASP A 39 -0.76 -3.62 8.84
N VAL A 40 -1.66 -2.65 8.76
CA VAL A 40 -1.73 -1.62 9.80
C VAL A 40 -2.82 -1.91 10.83
N ARG A 41 -3.26 -3.17 10.91
CA ARG A 41 -4.27 -3.58 11.88
C ARG A 41 -3.64 -3.86 13.23
N THR A 42 -4.47 -4.15 14.21
CA THR A 42 -4.01 -4.49 15.55
C THR A 42 -3.37 -5.88 15.57
N ALA A 43 -2.66 -6.16 16.66
CA ALA A 43 -2.05 -7.47 16.84
C ALA A 43 -3.10 -8.58 16.86
N ASP A 44 -4.24 -8.35 17.48
CA ASP A 44 -5.30 -9.36 17.54
C ASP A 44 -5.86 -9.65 16.15
N GLU A 45 -6.10 -8.62 15.37
CA GLU A 45 -6.59 -8.82 14.01
C GLU A 45 -5.59 -9.61 13.18
N PHE A 46 -4.34 -9.26 13.31
CA PHE A 46 -3.27 -9.91 12.56
C PHE A 46 -3.17 -11.39 12.96
N ALA A 47 -3.33 -11.68 14.24
CA ALA A 47 -3.25 -13.04 14.74
C ALA A 47 -4.38 -13.93 14.20
N GLU A 48 -5.51 -13.34 13.89
CA GLU A 48 -6.63 -14.08 13.32
C GLU A 48 -6.45 -14.42 11.85
N GLY A 49 -5.51 -13.80 11.20
CA GLY A 49 -5.20 -14.06 9.80
C GLY A 49 -4.61 -12.83 9.17
N ALA A 50 -3.62 -12.99 8.32
CA ALA A 50 -2.96 -11.89 7.64
C ALA A 50 -2.58 -12.34 6.25
N LEU A 51 -2.33 -11.40 5.36
CA LEU A 51 -1.86 -11.74 4.02
C LEU A 51 -0.44 -12.29 4.10
N PRO A 52 -0.09 -13.25 3.27
CA PRO A 52 1.26 -13.81 3.28
C PRO A 52 2.31 -12.72 3.04
N GLY A 53 3.34 -12.75 3.83
CA GLY A 53 4.44 -11.78 3.70
C GLY A 53 4.19 -10.42 4.33
N ALA A 54 3.04 -10.21 4.95
CA ALA A 54 2.74 -8.91 5.54
C ALA A 54 3.54 -8.70 6.82
N VAL A 55 4.00 -7.47 7.00
CA VAL A 55 4.62 -7.03 8.24
C VAL A 55 3.63 -6.13 8.94
N ARG A 56 3.34 -6.41 10.20
CA ARG A 56 2.38 -5.58 10.92
C ARG A 56 3.05 -4.37 11.54
N ILE A 57 2.59 -3.19 11.18
CA ILE A 57 3.04 -1.94 11.79
C ILE A 57 1.82 -1.03 11.84
N GLU A 58 1.36 -0.69 13.02
CA GLU A 58 0.21 0.21 13.11
C GLU A 58 0.62 1.63 12.70
N THR A 59 -0.33 2.38 12.19
CA THR A 59 -0.05 3.69 11.61
C THR A 59 0.81 4.61 12.50
N PRO A 60 0.55 4.71 13.81
CA PRO A 60 1.38 5.61 14.63
C PRO A 60 2.85 5.20 14.71
N ASP A 61 3.15 3.95 14.40
CA ASP A 61 4.52 3.44 14.49
C ASP A 61 5.26 3.43 13.17
N LEU A 62 4.59 3.79 12.09
CA LEU A 62 5.19 3.71 10.76
C LEU A 62 6.47 4.51 10.63
N ALA A 63 6.45 5.74 11.09
CA ALA A 63 7.60 6.62 10.91
C ALA A 63 8.87 6.05 11.54
N ARG A 64 8.71 5.32 12.64
CA ARG A 64 9.87 4.74 13.32
C ARG A 64 10.42 3.52 12.62
N HIS A 65 9.58 2.77 11.94
CA HIS A 65 9.97 1.46 11.44
C HIS A 65 10.15 1.35 9.93
N ILE A 66 9.54 2.25 9.17
CA ILE A 66 9.53 2.07 7.72
C ILE A 66 10.91 2.16 7.09
N GLY A 67 11.77 2.97 7.65
CA GLY A 67 13.12 3.15 7.05
C GLY A 67 13.94 1.88 7.04
N ALA A 68 13.71 0.98 7.99
CA ALA A 68 14.44 -0.27 8.03
C ALA A 68 13.92 -1.24 6.98
N LEU A 69 12.62 -1.19 6.69
CA LEU A 69 12.01 -2.08 5.72
C LEU A 69 12.17 -1.57 4.29
N ALA A 70 12.15 -0.28 4.12
CA ALA A 70 12.19 0.35 2.81
C ALA A 70 13.10 1.57 2.85
N PRO A 71 14.41 1.36 2.84
CA PRO A 71 15.35 2.49 2.89
C PRO A 71 15.25 3.39 1.66
N ALA A 72 14.93 2.83 0.51
CA ALA A 72 14.79 3.64 -0.70
C ALA A 72 13.38 4.18 -0.79
N LYS A 73 13.26 5.46 -1.07
CA LYS A 73 11.95 6.12 -1.08
C LYS A 73 11.07 5.74 -2.26
N ASP A 74 11.61 5.10 -3.27
CA ASP A 74 10.82 4.61 -4.38
C ASP A 74 10.48 3.13 -4.25
N THR A 75 10.72 2.53 -3.08
CA THR A 75 10.31 1.17 -2.82
C THR A 75 8.79 1.07 -2.93
N PRO A 76 8.26 0.10 -3.67
CA PRO A 76 6.80 -0.06 -3.70
C PRO A 76 6.29 -0.54 -2.36
N ILE A 77 5.26 0.11 -1.87
CA ILE A 77 4.65 -0.23 -0.58
C ILE A 77 3.16 -0.40 -0.75
N VAL A 78 2.63 -1.50 -0.23
CA VAL A 78 1.19 -1.74 -0.22
C VAL A 78 0.75 -1.79 1.24
N VAL A 79 -0.27 -1.03 1.58
CA VAL A 79 -0.82 -1.01 2.93
C VAL A 79 -2.26 -1.49 2.91
N TYR A 80 -2.68 -2.20 3.93
CA TYR A 80 -4.07 -2.62 4.07
C TYR A 80 -4.48 -2.64 5.54
N CYS A 81 -5.77 -2.63 5.79
CA CYS A 81 -6.30 -2.73 7.14
C CYS A 81 -7.60 -3.54 7.10
N ARG A 82 -8.47 -3.35 8.06
CA ARG A 82 -9.72 -4.09 8.09
C ARG A 82 -10.74 -3.52 7.11
N SER A 83 -10.86 -2.21 7.06
CA SER A 83 -11.88 -1.55 6.24
C SER A 83 -11.35 -0.58 5.20
N GLY A 84 -10.06 -0.30 5.21
CA GLY A 84 -9.45 0.68 4.29
C GLY A 84 -9.25 2.06 4.90
N ARG A 85 -9.88 2.34 6.04
CA ARG A 85 -9.76 3.65 6.65
C ARG A 85 -8.41 3.89 7.32
N ARG A 86 -7.95 2.92 8.11
CA ARG A 86 -6.63 3.03 8.74
C ARG A 86 -5.53 3.02 7.70
N SER A 87 -5.71 2.24 6.63
CA SER A 87 -4.70 2.18 5.58
C SER A 87 -4.65 3.46 4.75
N SER A 88 -5.76 4.19 4.67
CA SER A 88 -5.73 5.51 4.04
C SER A 88 -4.84 6.47 4.83
N ALA A 89 -4.98 6.45 6.15
CA ALA A 89 -4.14 7.29 7.00
C ALA A 89 -2.69 6.87 6.91
N ALA A 90 -2.44 5.56 6.84
CA ALA A 90 -1.09 5.04 6.70
C ALA A 90 -0.45 5.50 5.39
N GLN A 91 -1.22 5.48 4.31
CA GLN A 91 -0.73 5.96 3.02
C GLN A 91 -0.31 7.42 3.11
N ASP A 92 -1.12 8.24 3.77
CA ASP A 92 -0.79 9.65 3.94
C ASP A 92 0.50 9.85 4.72
N VAL A 93 0.68 9.07 5.77
CA VAL A 93 1.90 9.16 6.57
C VAL A 93 3.12 8.80 5.72
N LEU A 94 3.04 7.72 4.98
CA LEU A 94 4.17 7.27 4.18
C LEU A 94 4.49 8.24 3.06
N GLU A 95 3.48 8.80 2.42
CA GLU A 95 3.71 9.81 1.39
C GLU A 95 4.33 11.07 1.99
N GLY A 96 3.89 11.44 3.17
CA GLY A 96 4.47 12.56 3.87
C GLY A 96 5.94 12.35 4.24
N LEU A 97 6.36 11.09 4.37
CA LEU A 97 7.75 10.76 4.65
C LEU A 97 8.58 10.66 3.37
N GLY A 98 7.97 10.87 2.23
CA GLY A 98 8.69 10.89 0.95
C GLY A 98 8.60 9.63 0.10
N TYR A 99 7.82 8.64 0.55
CA TYR A 99 7.67 7.42 -0.25
C TYR A 99 6.77 7.69 -1.44
N SER A 100 7.22 7.37 -2.62
CA SER A 100 6.56 7.76 -3.86
C SER A 100 5.69 6.70 -4.50
N ARG A 101 5.74 5.48 -3.99
CA ARG A 101 4.98 4.38 -4.59
C ARG A 101 4.17 3.63 -3.55
N VAL A 102 3.23 4.31 -2.92
CA VAL A 102 2.40 3.73 -1.87
C VAL A 102 0.99 3.52 -2.37
N VAL A 103 0.47 2.31 -2.24
CA VAL A 103 -0.88 1.99 -2.66
C VAL A 103 -1.68 1.48 -1.48
N ASN A 104 -2.90 1.97 -1.33
CA ASN A 104 -3.84 1.52 -0.32
C ASN A 104 -4.67 0.37 -0.91
N ALA A 105 -4.47 -0.83 -0.40
CA ALA A 105 -5.17 -1.99 -0.91
C ALA A 105 -6.53 -2.21 -0.25
N GLY A 106 -6.83 -1.49 0.81
CA GLY A 106 -8.16 -1.55 1.41
C GLY A 106 -8.31 -2.64 2.45
N ALA A 107 -9.36 -3.42 2.32
CA ALA A 107 -9.79 -4.33 3.38
C ALA A 107 -9.21 -5.72 3.24
N TYR A 108 -8.74 -6.25 4.36
CA TYR A 108 -8.21 -7.60 4.42
C TYR A 108 -9.17 -8.63 3.83
N GLU A 109 -10.43 -8.56 4.20
CA GLU A 109 -11.40 -9.56 3.74
C GLU A 109 -11.59 -9.58 2.23
N THR A 110 -11.45 -8.43 1.61
CA THR A 110 -11.60 -8.34 0.17
C THR A 110 -10.34 -8.84 -0.54
N LEU A 111 -9.19 -8.65 0.10
CA LEU A 111 -7.92 -9.05 -0.49
C LEU A 111 -7.59 -10.51 -0.29
N ALA A 112 -7.95 -11.06 0.85
CA ALA A 112 -7.52 -12.40 1.21
C ALA A 112 -7.84 -13.47 0.17
N PRO A 113 -9.00 -13.44 -0.49
CA PRO A 113 -9.28 -14.47 -1.50
C PRO A 113 -8.28 -14.49 -2.65
N ALA A 114 -7.68 -13.35 -2.97
CA ALA A 114 -6.71 -13.30 -4.07
C ALA A 114 -5.41 -14.04 -3.74
N PHE A 115 -5.22 -14.36 -2.45
CA PHE A 115 -4.02 -15.04 -2.01
C PHE A 115 -4.29 -16.51 -1.63
N SER A 116 -5.51 -16.95 -1.77
CA SER A 116 -5.86 -18.32 -1.42
C SER A 116 -5.31 -19.27 -2.45
N PRO A 117 -4.78 -20.37 -2.03
CA PRO A 117 -4.25 -21.29 -3.00
C PRO A 117 -5.31 -22.02 -3.76
N ASP A 118 -6.38 -22.16 -3.63
CA ASP A 118 -7.28 -22.86 -4.32
C ASP A 118 -7.83 -22.83 -5.07
#